data_c36153ea57ce0dbb8f73ae3eb6daf8f3
#
_entry.id   c36153ea57ce0dbb8f73ae3eb6daf8f3
#
_cell.length_a   1.000
_cell.length_b   1.000
_cell.length_c   1.000
_cell.angle_alpha   90.00
_cell.angle_beta   90.00
_cell.angle_gamma   90.00
#
_symmetry.space_group_name_H-M   'P 1'
#
loop_
_entity.id
_entity.type
_entity.pdbx_description
1 polymer ?
#
loop_
_entity_poly.entity_id
_entity_poly.type
_entity_poly.pdbx_seq_one_letter_code
_entity_poly.pdbx_strand_id
1 'polypeptide(L)'
;MSPQPKYQDSISYQLAPNARSLTKDDFEMYVVRVNVFENVENANALKKNINNYFPAYTEALPNNNALTAVYVGPFRTKEDIDKNIDFIYEISETNSGEVVLWKP
;
A
#
# COMPACT_ATOMS: atom_id res chain seq x y z
N MET A 1 24.45 -8.35 15.40
CA MET A 1 24.59 -8.69 15.42
C MET A 1 24.37 -8.81 15.44
N SER A 2 24.21 -8.59 15.56
CA SER A 2 24.18 -8.78 15.74
C SER A 2 23.82 -8.55 16.20
N PRO A 3 23.80 -8.57 16.52
CA PRO A 3 23.64 -8.40 17.04
C PRO A 3 23.32 -7.88 17.46
N GLN A 4 23.04 -7.79 17.83
CA GLN A 4 23.11 -7.70 18.18
C GLN A 4 22.63 -7.56 18.52
N PRO A 5 22.55 -7.49 18.98
CA PRO A 5 22.45 -7.51 19.41
C PRO A 5 21.85 -7.19 19.71
N LYS A 6 21.59 -7.18 20.14
CA LYS A 6 21.51 -7.10 20.45
C LYS A 6 20.89 -6.66 20.82
N TYR A 7 20.79 -6.43 21.32
CA TYR A 7 20.79 -6.22 21.65
C TYR A 7 20.76 -5.78 22.07
N GLN A 8 20.83 -5.59 22.44
CA GLN A 8 21.37 -5.36 22.81
C GLN A 8 21.14 -4.87 23.27
N ASP A 9 21.26 -4.69 23.66
CA ASP A 9 21.54 -4.13 24.16
C ASP A 9 21.12 -3.38 24.30
N SER A 10 21.02 -2.95 24.25
CA SER A 10 21.16 -2.31 24.16
C SER A 10 21.03 -1.48 24.03
N ILE A 11 21.02 -1.07 24.14
CA ILE A 11 21.43 -0.34 24.03
C ILE A 11 21.61 0.09 23.59
N SER A 12 21.50 -0.04 23.55
CA SER A 12 21.73 0.32 22.97
C SER A 12 21.78 0.42 22.17
N TYR A 13 21.38 -0.04 22.06
CA TYR A 13 21.42 0.08 21.14
C TYR A 13 21.57 1.14 20.80
N GLN A 14 21.98 1.07 20.89
CA GLN A 14 22.69 2.19 20.32
C GLN A 14 22.05 2.80 19.08
N LEU A 15 21.69 4.02 19.14
CA LEU A 15 21.07 4.69 17.99
C LEU A 15 22.15 5.08 16.97
N ALA A 16 21.80 4.95 15.69
CA ALA A 16 22.64 5.47 14.62
C ALA A 16 22.69 6.99 14.68
N PRO A 17 23.78 7.60 14.19
CA PRO A 17 23.87 9.06 14.23
C PRO A 17 22.73 9.78 13.49
N ASN A 18 22.16 9.13 12.49
CA ASN A 18 21.05 9.71 11.74
C ASN A 18 19.68 9.27 12.26
N ALA A 19 19.66 8.61 13.40
CA ALA A 19 18.40 8.20 13.99
C ALA A 19 17.59 9.40 14.44
N ARG A 20 16.30 9.31 14.35
CA ARG A 20 15.39 10.38 14.72
C ARG A 20 14.15 9.79 15.36
N SER A 21 13.42 10.67 16.02
CA SER A 21 12.12 10.25 16.57
C SER A 21 11.19 9.87 15.42
N LEU A 22 10.39 8.85 15.67
CA LEU A 22 9.38 8.44 14.71
C LEU A 22 8.31 9.52 14.61
N THR A 23 7.88 9.79 13.38
CA THR A 23 6.85 10.78 13.11
C THR A 23 5.63 10.10 12.55
N LYS A 24 4.59 10.89 12.30
CA LYS A 24 3.39 10.38 11.68
C LYS A 24 3.71 9.73 10.33
N ASP A 25 4.62 10.36 9.57
CA ASP A 25 4.97 9.86 8.24
C ASP A 25 5.59 8.47 8.29
N ASP A 26 6.26 8.13 9.39
CA ASP A 26 6.90 6.82 9.52
C ASP A 26 5.89 5.70 9.62
N PHE A 27 4.65 6.01 9.94
CA PHE A 27 3.60 5.03 10.09
C PHE A 27 2.58 5.06 8.97
N GLU A 28 2.75 5.98 8.02
CA GLU A 28 1.84 6.06 6.90
C GLU A 28 2.15 4.96 5.89
N MET A 29 1.11 4.48 5.27
CA MET A 29 1.21 3.48 4.21
C MET A 29 0.45 4.00 3.00
N TYR A 30 0.66 3.35 1.88
CA TYR A 30 0.14 3.84 0.61
C TYR A 30 -0.58 2.74 -0.13
N VAL A 31 -1.59 3.12 -0.90
CA VAL A 31 -2.31 2.21 -1.78
C VAL A 31 -2.33 2.79 -3.17
N VAL A 32 -2.53 1.92 -4.16
CA VAL A 32 -2.69 2.33 -5.54
C VAL A 32 -4.15 2.14 -5.92
N ARG A 33 -4.83 3.23 -6.26
CA ARG A 33 -6.19 3.13 -6.80
C ARG A 33 -6.06 2.83 -8.29
N VAL A 34 -6.44 1.62 -8.68
CA VAL A 34 -6.17 1.15 -10.04
C VAL A 34 -7.38 1.27 -10.95
N ASN A 35 -8.59 1.21 -10.40
CA ASN A 35 -9.80 1.27 -11.23
C ASN A 35 -10.97 1.73 -10.39
N VAL A 36 -11.98 2.28 -11.09
CA VAL A 36 -13.23 2.72 -10.47
C VAL A 36 -14.36 2.16 -11.32
N PHE A 37 -15.35 1.56 -10.69
CA PHE A 37 -16.45 0.88 -11.36
C PHE A 37 -17.80 1.40 -10.87
N GLU A 38 -18.78 1.43 -11.78
CA GLU A 38 -20.15 1.67 -11.39
C GLU A 38 -20.77 0.41 -10.77
N ASN A 39 -20.32 -0.75 -11.23
CA ASN A 39 -20.85 -2.03 -10.80
C ASN A 39 -19.93 -2.63 -9.74
N VAL A 40 -20.45 -2.78 -8.52
CA VAL A 40 -19.66 -3.26 -7.40
C VAL A 40 -19.18 -4.71 -7.63
N GLU A 41 -19.94 -5.48 -8.39
CA GLU A 41 -19.52 -6.86 -8.68
C GLU A 41 -18.29 -6.89 -9.57
N ASN A 42 -18.18 -5.95 -10.51
CA ASN A 42 -17.00 -5.85 -11.34
C ASN A 42 -15.78 -5.44 -10.50
N ALA A 43 -15.99 -4.52 -9.57
CA ALA A 43 -14.92 -4.12 -8.67
C ALA A 43 -14.43 -5.30 -7.82
N ASN A 44 -15.37 -6.08 -7.29
CA ASN A 44 -15.02 -7.23 -6.46
C ASN A 44 -14.32 -8.32 -7.28
N ALA A 45 -14.72 -8.51 -8.53
CA ALA A 45 -14.07 -9.49 -9.38
C ALA A 45 -12.62 -9.10 -9.64
N LEU A 46 -12.35 -7.82 -9.90
CA LEU A 46 -10.99 -7.36 -10.10
C LEU A 46 -10.18 -7.49 -8.81
N LYS A 47 -10.76 -7.08 -7.68
CA LYS A 47 -10.11 -7.23 -6.39
C LYS A 47 -9.70 -8.68 -6.14
N LYS A 48 -10.60 -9.61 -6.42
CA LYS A 48 -10.33 -11.03 -6.20
C LYS A 48 -9.16 -11.51 -7.04
N ASN A 49 -9.08 -11.04 -8.28
CA ASN A 49 -7.99 -11.38 -9.15
C ASN A 49 -6.66 -10.81 -8.63
N ILE A 50 -6.67 -9.56 -8.19
CA ILE A 50 -5.47 -8.93 -7.66
C ILE A 50 -5.01 -9.62 -6.38
N ASN A 51 -5.94 -10.09 -5.57
CA ASN A 51 -5.61 -10.76 -4.30
C ASN A 51 -4.82 -12.04 -4.48
N ASN A 52 -4.70 -12.56 -5.70
CA ASN A 52 -3.79 -13.67 -5.96
C ASN A 52 -2.33 -13.25 -5.83
N TYR A 53 -2.05 -11.95 -5.86
CA TYR A 53 -0.69 -11.42 -5.90
C TYR A 53 -0.40 -10.41 -4.81
N PHE A 54 -1.37 -9.55 -4.50
CA PHE A 54 -1.21 -8.47 -3.53
C PHE A 54 -2.48 -8.33 -2.70
N PRO A 55 -2.38 -7.79 -1.48
CA PRO A 55 -3.57 -7.35 -0.79
C PRO A 55 -4.32 -6.32 -1.64
N ALA A 56 -5.63 -6.41 -1.65
CA ALA A 56 -6.47 -5.48 -2.39
C ALA A 56 -7.83 -5.39 -1.71
N TYR A 57 -8.48 -4.25 -1.88
CA TYR A 57 -9.81 -4.04 -1.31
C TYR A 57 -10.59 -3.08 -2.18
N THR A 58 -11.90 -3.01 -1.95
CA THR A 58 -12.78 -2.08 -2.64
C THR A 58 -13.38 -1.13 -1.64
N GLU A 59 -13.70 0.08 -2.12
CA GLU A 59 -14.31 1.10 -1.27
C GLU A 59 -15.08 2.07 -2.14
N ALA A 60 -16.28 2.47 -1.67
CA ALA A 60 -17.03 3.50 -2.36
C ALA A 60 -16.27 4.82 -2.30
N LEU A 61 -16.36 5.59 -3.38
CA LEU A 61 -15.70 6.89 -3.40
C LEU A 61 -16.39 7.85 -2.44
N PRO A 62 -15.62 8.67 -1.72
CA PRO A 62 -16.22 9.59 -0.74
C PRO A 62 -17.15 10.62 -1.39
N ASN A 63 -16.85 11.03 -2.62
CA ASN A 63 -17.63 12.07 -3.29
C ASN A 63 -18.78 11.51 -4.11
N ASN A 64 -18.77 10.21 -4.38
CA ASN A 64 -19.76 9.59 -5.24
C ASN A 64 -19.84 8.11 -4.91
N ASN A 65 -20.70 7.78 -3.95
CA ASN A 65 -20.79 6.40 -3.47
C ASN A 65 -21.50 5.47 -4.44
N ALA A 66 -21.95 5.98 -5.60
CA ALA A 66 -22.39 5.11 -6.69
C ALA A 66 -21.21 4.45 -7.39
N LEU A 67 -20.00 4.93 -7.15
CA LEU A 67 -18.79 4.39 -7.75
C LEU A 67 -17.98 3.66 -6.69
N THR A 68 -17.38 2.53 -7.09
CA THR A 68 -16.56 1.70 -6.22
C THR A 68 -15.15 1.65 -6.79
N ALA A 69 -14.18 2.02 -5.99
CA ALA A 69 -12.77 2.00 -6.38
C ALA A 69 -12.11 0.72 -5.91
N VAL A 70 -11.11 0.28 -6.65
CA VAL A 70 -10.29 -0.88 -6.30
C VAL A 70 -8.90 -0.37 -5.94
N TYR A 71 -8.43 -0.78 -4.78
CA TYR A 71 -7.14 -0.37 -4.23
C TYR A 71 -6.24 -1.58 -4.06
N VAL A 72 -4.96 -1.38 -4.37
CA VAL A 72 -3.93 -2.40 -4.17
C VAL A 72 -3.00 -1.93 -3.06
N GLY A 73 -2.78 -2.78 -2.10
CA GLY A 73 -1.94 -2.48 -0.95
C GLY A 73 -2.63 -2.81 0.35
N PRO A 74 -2.13 -2.29 1.48
CA PRO A 74 -1.19 -1.17 1.58
C PRO A 74 0.26 -1.58 1.42
N PHE A 75 1.06 -0.62 0.94
CA PHE A 75 2.51 -0.74 0.83
C PHE A 75 3.16 0.23 1.82
N ARG A 76 4.30 -0.18 2.34
CA ARG A 76 5.02 0.62 3.33
C ARG A 76 5.57 1.90 2.73
N THR A 77 6.04 1.85 1.50
CA THR A 77 6.73 2.98 0.87
C THR A 77 6.27 3.13 -0.57
N LYS A 78 6.45 4.34 -1.09
CA LYS A 78 6.20 4.56 -2.51
C LYS A 78 7.18 3.82 -3.38
N GLU A 79 8.39 3.59 -2.88
CA GLU A 79 9.39 2.81 -3.61
C GLU A 79 8.92 1.38 -3.82
N ASP A 80 8.27 0.80 -2.82
CA ASP A 80 7.72 -0.54 -2.97
C ASP A 80 6.67 -0.58 -4.06
N ILE A 81 5.88 0.48 -4.17
CA ILE A 81 4.90 0.59 -5.26
C ILE A 81 5.63 0.69 -6.59
N ASP A 82 6.63 1.57 -6.69
CA ASP A 82 7.35 1.77 -7.95
C ASP A 82 7.97 0.49 -8.45
N LYS A 83 8.47 -0.34 -7.55
CA LYS A 83 9.09 -1.61 -7.93
C LYS A 83 8.10 -2.57 -8.55
N ASN A 84 6.83 -2.46 -8.20
CA ASN A 84 5.81 -3.41 -8.61
C ASN A 84 4.78 -2.80 -9.55
N ILE A 85 4.93 -1.52 -9.91
CA ILE A 85 3.84 -0.79 -10.56
C ILE A 85 3.47 -1.39 -11.91
N ASP A 86 4.45 -1.83 -12.69
CA ASP A 86 4.16 -2.40 -14.00
C ASP A 86 3.35 -3.69 -13.85
N PHE A 87 3.71 -4.52 -12.90
CA PHE A 87 2.99 -5.75 -12.64
C PHE A 87 1.60 -5.45 -12.08
N ILE A 88 1.49 -4.47 -11.19
CA ILE A 88 0.20 -4.05 -10.64
C ILE A 88 -0.72 -3.62 -11.79
N TYR A 89 -0.21 -2.82 -12.70
CA TYR A 89 -1.02 -2.36 -13.83
C TYR A 89 -1.42 -3.52 -14.73
N GLU A 90 -0.52 -4.47 -14.94
CA GLU A 90 -0.81 -5.61 -15.78
C GLU A 90 -1.95 -6.44 -15.23
N ILE A 91 -1.90 -6.80 -13.95
CA ILE A 91 -2.94 -7.65 -13.35
C ILE A 91 -4.23 -6.88 -13.11
N SER A 92 -4.16 -5.54 -13.06
CA SER A 92 -5.34 -4.70 -12.87
C SER A 92 -5.98 -4.31 -14.19
N GLU A 93 -5.37 -4.67 -15.30
CA GLU A 93 -5.87 -4.35 -16.66
C GLU A 93 -6.06 -2.85 -16.84
N THR A 94 -5.10 -2.09 -16.32
CA THR A 94 -5.08 -0.63 -16.47
C THR A 94 -3.65 -0.21 -16.79
N ASN A 95 -3.51 1.01 -17.31
CA ASN A 95 -2.19 1.59 -17.54
C ASN A 95 -1.98 2.86 -16.76
N SER A 96 -2.87 3.13 -15.82
CA SER A 96 -2.74 4.30 -14.97
C SER A 96 -3.43 4.03 -13.65
N GLY A 97 -2.86 4.63 -12.62
CA GLY A 97 -3.42 4.54 -11.28
C GLY A 97 -2.97 5.73 -10.48
N GLU A 98 -3.49 5.85 -9.29
CA GLU A 98 -3.16 6.96 -8.41
C GLU A 98 -2.71 6.42 -7.07
N VAL A 99 -1.56 6.90 -6.60
CA VAL A 99 -1.05 6.55 -5.28
C VAL A 99 -1.69 7.48 -4.26
N VAL A 100 -2.33 6.89 -3.26
CA VAL A 100 -2.99 7.67 -2.21
C VAL A 100 -2.61 7.08 -0.86
N LEU A 101 -2.79 7.89 0.18
CA LEU A 101 -2.56 7.43 1.54
C LEU A 101 -3.60 6.39 1.91
N TRP A 102 -3.14 5.34 2.56
CA TRP A 102 -4.02 4.31 3.09
C TRP A 102 -4.63 4.79 4.38
N LYS A 103 -5.93 4.61 4.51
CA LYS A 103 -6.67 4.98 5.72
C LYS A 103 -7.25 3.72 6.31
N PRO A 104 -6.69 3.28 7.43
CA PRO A 104 -7.18 2.07 8.09
C PRO A 104 -8.60 2.20 8.62
#